data_f93b0ba75f9cc5028e428b38aacbbacc
#
_entry.id   f93b0ba75f9cc5028e428b38aacbbacc
#
_cell.length_a   1.000
_cell.length_b   1.000
_cell.length_c   1.000
_cell.angle_alpha   90.00
_cell.angle_beta   90.00
_cell.angle_gamma   90.00
#
_symmetry.space_group_name_H-M   'P 1'
#
loop_
_entity.id
_entity.type
_entity.pdbx_description
1 polymer ?
#
loop_
_entity_poly.entity_id
_entity_poly.type
_entity_poly.pdbx_seq_one_letter_code
_entity_poly.pdbx_strand_id
1 'polypeptide(L)'
;MDFSYDIIVVGGGHAGCEAAHAAAKMGARTLLITMDMTKLAQMSCNPAMGGIAKGQIIREIDALGGMSGIVTDRSMIQFRMLNRSKGAAMWSPRAQCDRQRFSIEWRKVLESTERLFIWQEQAKSLIIGEKTVKGVETAFGTRFYSRAVILTNGTFLN
;
A
#
# COMPACT_ATOMS: atom_id res chain seq x y z
N MET A 1 7.31 -24.21 -8.58
CA MET A 1 7.45 -22.81 -8.14
C MET A 1 7.31 -22.81 -6.62
N ASP A 2 8.21 -22.15 -5.92
CA ASP A 2 8.09 -22.01 -4.47
C ASP A 2 7.15 -20.85 -4.15
N PHE A 3 5.94 -21.18 -3.67
CA PHE A 3 4.89 -20.24 -3.28
C PHE A 3 4.96 -19.85 -1.79
N SER A 4 6.15 -19.96 -1.19
CA SER A 4 6.38 -19.61 0.21
C SER A 4 6.99 -18.21 0.35
N TYR A 5 6.43 -17.40 1.25
CA TYR A 5 6.83 -16.02 1.55
C TYR A 5 6.96 -15.83 3.06
N ASP A 6 7.66 -14.79 3.49
CA ASP A 6 7.66 -14.41 4.90
C ASP A 6 6.35 -13.69 5.24
N ILE A 7 5.91 -12.77 4.34
CA ILE A 7 4.71 -11.97 4.53
C ILE A 7 3.89 -11.97 3.24
N ILE A 8 2.57 -12.10 3.38
CA ILE A 8 1.61 -11.83 2.32
C ILE A 8 0.79 -10.60 2.70
N VAL A 9 0.68 -9.65 1.79
CA VAL A 9 -0.20 -8.48 1.91
C VAL A 9 -1.36 -8.63 0.94
N VAL A 10 -2.58 -8.55 1.43
CA VAL A 10 -3.81 -8.64 0.63
C VAL A 10 -4.42 -7.26 0.47
N GLY A 11 -4.50 -6.79 -0.78
CA GLY A 11 -5.06 -5.50 -1.15
C GLY A 11 -4.01 -4.48 -1.59
N GLY A 12 -4.12 -4.00 -2.83
CA GLY A 12 -3.20 -3.05 -3.45
C GLY A 12 -3.58 -1.57 -3.26
N GLY A 13 -4.30 -1.23 -2.19
CA GLY A 13 -4.58 0.18 -1.81
C GLY A 13 -3.36 0.87 -1.20
N HIS A 14 -3.51 2.13 -0.75
CA HIS A 14 -2.42 2.89 -0.13
C HIS A 14 -1.76 2.14 1.04
N ALA A 15 -2.57 1.60 1.96
CA ALA A 15 -2.08 0.85 3.11
C ALA A 15 -1.33 -0.43 2.70
N GLY A 16 -1.83 -1.15 1.69
CA GLY A 16 -1.19 -2.37 1.21
C GLY A 16 0.13 -2.10 0.48
N CYS A 17 0.18 -1.04 -0.32
CA CYS A 17 1.40 -0.64 -1.00
C CYS A 17 2.50 -0.24 0.01
N GLU A 18 2.15 0.54 1.05
CA GLU A 18 3.09 0.89 2.13
C GLU A 18 3.53 -0.34 2.93
N ALA A 19 2.58 -1.20 3.33
CA ALA A 19 2.89 -2.40 4.10
C ALA A 19 3.81 -3.36 3.32
N ALA A 20 3.54 -3.58 2.03
CA ALA A 20 4.34 -4.45 1.19
C ALA A 20 5.74 -3.90 0.96
N HIS A 21 5.86 -2.60 0.67
CA HIS A 21 7.14 -1.92 0.53
C HIS A 21 7.95 -1.99 1.82
N ALA A 22 7.35 -1.62 2.96
CA ALA A 22 8.02 -1.64 4.26
C ALA A 22 8.53 -3.04 4.63
N ALA A 23 7.68 -4.07 4.49
CA ALA A 23 8.06 -5.44 4.77
C ALA A 23 9.26 -5.92 3.91
N ALA A 24 9.23 -5.64 2.61
CA ALA A 24 10.31 -5.99 1.70
C ALA A 24 11.60 -5.22 2.01
N LYS A 25 11.52 -3.93 2.31
CA LYS A 25 12.66 -3.10 2.74
C LYS A 25 13.30 -3.60 4.05
N MET A 26 12.52 -4.18 4.94
CA MET A 26 13.02 -4.84 6.15
C MET A 26 13.64 -6.23 5.87
N GLY A 27 13.71 -6.66 4.62
CA GLY A 27 14.35 -7.90 4.20
C GLY A 27 13.40 -9.11 4.11
N ALA A 28 12.10 -8.95 4.36
CA ALA A 28 11.14 -10.02 4.23
C ALA A 28 10.86 -10.35 2.76
N ARG A 29 10.77 -11.62 2.41
CA ARG A 29 10.23 -12.06 1.11
C ARG A 29 8.73 -11.86 1.12
N THR A 30 8.26 -10.82 0.43
CA THR A 30 6.90 -10.31 0.53
C THR A 30 6.12 -10.53 -0.75
N LEU A 31 4.86 -10.98 -0.64
CA LEU A 31 3.91 -11.07 -1.74
C LEU A 31 2.79 -10.06 -1.53
N LEU A 32 2.56 -9.19 -2.51
CA LEU A 32 1.37 -8.33 -2.58
C LEU A 32 0.35 -8.96 -3.53
N ILE A 33 -0.84 -9.29 -3.02
CA ILE A 33 -1.95 -9.80 -3.83
C ILE A 33 -2.93 -8.66 -4.07
N THR A 34 -3.24 -8.37 -5.32
CA THR A 34 -4.19 -7.34 -5.73
C THR A 34 -5.09 -7.83 -6.85
N MET A 35 -6.33 -7.39 -6.89
CA MET A 35 -7.27 -7.73 -7.98
C MET A 35 -6.89 -7.08 -9.31
N ASP A 36 -6.24 -5.91 -9.27
CA ASP A 36 -5.92 -5.13 -10.46
C ASP A 36 -4.62 -4.33 -10.25
N MET A 37 -3.56 -4.74 -10.94
CA MET A 37 -2.26 -4.07 -10.87
C MET A 37 -2.26 -2.67 -11.50
N THR A 38 -3.26 -2.34 -12.31
CA THR A 38 -3.39 -0.99 -12.90
C THR A 38 -3.95 0.01 -11.92
N LYS A 39 -4.51 -0.47 -10.79
CA LYS A 39 -5.16 0.33 -9.74
C LYS A 39 -4.39 0.35 -8.42
N LEU A 40 -3.11 0.00 -8.45
CA LEU A 40 -2.26 0.09 -7.26
C LEU A 40 -2.27 1.51 -6.69
N ALA A 41 -2.54 1.62 -5.38
CA ALA A 41 -2.68 2.88 -4.65
C ALA A 41 -3.63 3.89 -5.32
N GLN A 42 -4.69 3.43 -5.99
CA GLN A 42 -5.63 4.31 -6.70
C GLN A 42 -6.29 5.32 -5.77
N MET A 43 -6.26 6.59 -6.18
CA MET A 43 -7.02 7.66 -5.54
C MET A 43 -8.47 7.64 -6.06
N SER A 44 -9.39 7.00 -5.33
CA SER A 44 -10.77 6.76 -5.79
C SER A 44 -11.63 8.03 -5.80
N CYS A 45 -11.43 8.94 -4.85
CA CYS A 45 -12.22 10.18 -4.73
C CYS A 45 -11.44 11.39 -5.26
N ASN A 46 -11.14 12.36 -4.41
CA ASN A 46 -10.29 13.49 -4.78
C ASN A 46 -8.83 13.01 -4.91
N PRO A 47 -8.14 13.30 -6.03
CA PRO A 47 -6.77 12.90 -6.20
C PRO A 47 -5.83 13.81 -5.39
N ALA A 48 -5.94 13.73 -4.06
CA ALA A 48 -5.15 14.54 -3.15
C ALA A 48 -4.63 13.71 -1.97
N MET A 49 -3.33 13.90 -1.70
CA MET A 49 -2.65 13.32 -0.55
C MET A 49 -2.52 14.37 0.54
N GLY A 50 -2.76 13.97 1.80
CA GLY A 50 -2.68 14.87 2.94
C GLY A 50 -3.99 15.63 3.22
N GLY A 51 -3.85 16.79 3.82
CA GLY A 51 -4.95 17.60 4.35
C GLY A 51 -5.04 17.53 5.87
N ILE A 52 -6.12 18.04 6.47
CA ILE A 52 -6.31 18.09 7.93
C ILE A 52 -6.25 16.67 8.50
N ALA A 53 -5.45 16.45 9.54
CA ALA A 53 -5.09 15.19 10.16
C ALA A 53 -4.31 14.22 9.23
N LYS A 54 -4.73 14.05 7.98
CA LYS A 54 -4.06 13.15 7.03
C LYS A 54 -2.64 13.59 6.68
N GLY A 55 -2.40 14.91 6.58
CA GLY A 55 -1.08 15.45 6.31
C GLY A 55 -0.06 15.14 7.40
N GLN A 56 -0.48 15.12 8.67
CA GLN A 56 0.36 14.73 9.79
C GLN A 56 0.72 13.25 9.71
N ILE A 57 -0.26 12.38 9.47
CA ILE A 57 -0.05 10.93 9.34
C ILE A 57 0.91 10.61 8.18
N ILE A 58 0.76 11.26 7.03
CA ILE A 58 1.66 11.06 5.88
C ILE A 58 3.11 11.45 6.24
N ARG A 59 3.31 12.52 7.00
CA ARG A 59 4.66 12.92 7.47
C ARG A 59 5.26 11.90 8.43
N GLU A 60 4.45 11.29 9.29
CA GLU A 60 4.89 10.22 10.18
C GLU A 60 5.28 8.96 9.40
N ILE A 61 4.49 8.59 8.39
CA ILE A 61 4.79 7.48 7.49
C ILE A 61 6.10 7.74 6.73
N ASP A 62 6.28 8.96 6.21
CA ASP A 62 7.50 9.39 5.52
C ASP A 62 8.73 9.31 6.43
N ALA A 63 8.61 9.79 7.68
CA ALA A 63 9.68 9.71 8.68
C ALA A 63 10.08 8.27 9.03
N LEU A 64 9.18 7.32 8.88
CA LEU A 64 9.42 5.87 9.05
C LEU A 64 9.96 5.19 7.77
N GLY A 65 10.20 5.95 6.70
CA GLY A 65 10.71 5.44 5.43
C GLY A 65 9.63 4.97 4.46
N GLY A 66 8.39 5.42 4.64
CA GLY A 66 7.28 5.17 3.70
C GLY A 66 7.45 5.91 2.37
N MET A 67 6.71 5.49 1.37
CA MET A 67 6.87 5.98 -0.01
C MET A 67 5.76 6.94 -0.45
N SER A 68 4.65 7.05 0.29
CA SER A 68 3.52 7.91 -0.09
C SER A 68 3.91 9.38 -0.27
N GLY A 69 4.79 9.91 0.57
CA GLY A 69 5.31 11.28 0.44
C GLY A 69 6.09 11.47 -0.87
N ILE A 70 7.04 10.60 -1.13
CA ILE A 70 7.90 10.62 -2.33
C ILE A 70 7.09 10.46 -3.62
N VAL A 71 6.15 9.52 -3.65
CA VAL A 71 5.26 9.30 -4.80
C VAL A 71 4.35 10.51 -5.01
N THR A 72 3.89 11.13 -3.93
CA THR A 72 3.12 12.38 -3.98
C THR A 72 3.92 13.48 -4.65
N ASP A 73 5.16 13.71 -4.24
CA ASP A 73 6.04 14.74 -4.83
C ASP A 73 6.29 14.52 -6.33
N ARG A 74 6.39 13.27 -6.76
CA ARG A 74 6.57 12.90 -8.18
C ARG A 74 5.33 13.09 -9.04
N SER A 75 4.14 13.10 -8.43
CA SER A 75 2.85 13.12 -9.14
C SER A 75 2.00 14.35 -8.85
N MET A 76 2.42 15.21 -7.92
CA MET A 76 1.65 16.39 -7.56
C MET A 76 1.60 17.43 -8.68
N ILE A 77 0.43 18.07 -8.80
CA ILE A 77 0.17 19.20 -9.69
C ILE A 77 -0.04 20.50 -8.92
N GLN A 78 -0.42 20.40 -7.64
CA GLN A 78 -0.59 21.57 -6.76
C GLN A 78 -0.30 21.18 -5.32
N PHE A 79 0.43 22.05 -4.62
CA PHE A 79 0.68 21.91 -3.18
C PHE A 79 0.11 23.10 -2.40
N ARG A 80 -0.48 22.83 -1.24
CA ARG A 80 -0.92 23.84 -0.28
C ARG A 80 -0.64 23.41 1.15
N MET A 81 -0.19 24.37 1.97
CA MET A 81 -0.16 24.20 3.42
C MET A 81 -1.46 24.75 4.00
N LEU A 82 -2.30 23.88 4.56
CA LEU A 82 -3.55 24.22 5.20
C LEU A 82 -3.32 24.64 6.66
N ASN A 83 -4.28 25.34 7.25
CA ASN A 83 -4.29 25.77 8.65
C ASN A 83 -3.10 26.64 9.10
N ARG A 84 -2.50 27.40 8.21
CA ARG A 84 -1.34 28.25 8.54
C ARG A 84 -1.62 29.25 9.66
N SER A 85 -2.86 29.74 9.77
CA SER A 85 -3.30 30.65 10.83
C SER A 85 -3.54 30.01 12.20
N LYS A 86 -3.50 28.65 12.28
CA LYS A 86 -3.80 27.88 13.49
C LYS A 86 -2.56 27.50 14.32
N GLY A 87 -1.39 27.93 13.91
CA GLY A 87 -0.11 27.56 14.53
C GLY A 87 0.53 26.31 13.88
N ALA A 88 1.85 26.16 14.11
CA ALA A 88 2.68 25.17 13.42
C ALA A 88 2.23 23.73 13.62
N ALA A 89 1.73 23.38 14.80
CA ALA A 89 1.22 22.03 15.08
C ALA A 89 0.00 21.64 14.22
N MET A 90 -0.76 22.63 13.73
CA MET A 90 -1.95 22.42 12.91
C MET A 90 -1.66 22.53 11.41
N TRP A 91 -0.44 22.85 11.02
CA TRP A 91 -0.09 22.94 9.60
C TRP A 91 -0.21 21.58 8.96
N SER A 92 -1.04 21.52 7.92
CA SER A 92 -1.39 20.27 7.26
C SER A 92 -1.04 20.35 5.78
N PRO A 93 0.03 19.68 5.34
CA PRO A 93 0.36 19.63 3.92
C PRO A 93 -0.75 18.91 3.15
N ARG A 94 -1.10 19.45 1.99
CA ARG A 94 -2.03 18.81 1.04
C ARG A 94 -1.51 19.02 -0.37
N ALA A 95 -1.28 17.91 -1.07
CA ALA A 95 -0.91 17.89 -2.46
C ALA A 95 -2.04 17.33 -3.31
N GLN A 96 -2.41 18.04 -4.35
CA GLN A 96 -3.27 17.50 -5.41
C GLN A 96 -2.38 16.81 -6.42
N CYS A 97 -2.71 15.57 -6.79
CA CYS A 97 -1.89 14.75 -7.65
C CYS A 97 -2.63 14.45 -8.97
N ASP A 98 -1.84 14.16 -10.01
CA ASP A 98 -2.34 13.43 -11.16
C ASP A 98 -2.66 11.99 -10.73
N ARG A 99 -3.92 11.60 -10.87
CA ARG A 99 -4.43 10.31 -10.40
C ARG A 99 -3.75 9.12 -11.07
N GLN A 100 -3.54 9.19 -12.38
CA GLN A 100 -2.92 8.11 -13.14
C GLN A 100 -1.42 8.04 -12.84
N ARG A 101 -0.75 9.19 -12.86
CA ARG A 101 0.67 9.28 -12.55
C ARG A 101 0.99 8.77 -11.16
N PHE A 102 0.14 9.06 -10.17
CA PHE A 102 0.31 8.56 -8.81
C PHE A 102 0.34 7.01 -8.75
N SER A 103 -0.63 6.35 -9.40
CA SER A 103 -0.67 4.88 -9.46
C SER A 103 0.50 4.30 -10.25
N ILE A 104 0.91 4.94 -11.34
CA ILE A 104 2.09 4.52 -12.13
C ILE A 104 3.38 4.64 -11.32
N GLU A 105 3.57 5.75 -10.59
CA GLU A 105 4.76 5.93 -9.75
C GLU A 105 4.80 4.92 -8.59
N TRP A 106 3.66 4.63 -7.95
CA TRP A 106 3.57 3.56 -6.96
C TRP A 106 3.93 2.20 -7.55
N ARG A 107 3.40 1.87 -8.72
CA ARG A 107 3.71 0.61 -9.38
C ARG A 107 5.21 0.48 -9.66
N LYS A 108 5.85 1.52 -10.18
CA LYS A 108 7.31 1.54 -10.40
C LYS A 108 8.09 1.28 -9.10
N VAL A 109 7.69 1.90 -7.99
CA VAL A 109 8.30 1.67 -6.68
C VAL A 109 8.19 0.21 -6.29
N LEU A 110 6.99 -0.36 -6.34
CA LEU A 110 6.76 -1.74 -5.92
C LEU A 110 7.50 -2.75 -6.80
N GLU A 111 7.47 -2.57 -8.14
CA GLU A 111 8.14 -3.46 -9.10
C GLU A 111 9.68 -3.37 -8.99
N SER A 112 10.23 -2.24 -8.54
CA SER A 112 11.66 -2.06 -8.35
C SER A 112 12.15 -2.43 -6.93
N THR A 113 11.24 -2.77 -6.02
CA THR A 113 11.62 -3.12 -4.65
C THR A 113 12.09 -4.58 -4.59
N GLU A 114 13.33 -4.79 -4.17
CA GLU A 114 13.87 -6.14 -3.99
C GLU A 114 13.04 -6.96 -3.00
N ARG A 115 12.92 -8.27 -3.25
CA ARG A 115 12.18 -9.24 -2.43
C ARG A 115 10.66 -9.00 -2.37
N LEU A 116 10.12 -8.05 -3.16
CA LEU A 116 8.69 -7.82 -3.33
C LEU A 116 8.18 -8.45 -4.62
N PHE A 117 7.14 -9.26 -4.50
CA PHE A 117 6.47 -9.93 -5.59
C PHE A 117 5.02 -9.44 -5.65
N ILE A 118 4.47 -9.29 -6.84
CA ILE A 118 3.08 -8.86 -7.03
C ILE A 118 2.34 -9.95 -7.77
N TRP A 119 1.16 -10.30 -7.26
CA TRP A 119 0.27 -11.27 -7.88
C TRP A 119 -1.10 -10.65 -8.12
N GLN A 120 -1.55 -10.73 -9.39
CA GLN A 120 -2.85 -10.17 -9.76
C GLN A 120 -3.91 -11.26 -9.73
N GLU A 121 -4.67 -11.31 -8.63
CA GLU A 121 -5.81 -12.18 -8.45
C GLU A 121 -6.60 -11.75 -7.21
N GLN A 122 -7.85 -12.18 -7.10
CA GLN A 122 -8.64 -11.97 -5.89
C GLN A 122 -8.25 -12.97 -4.82
N ALA A 123 -7.92 -12.51 -3.61
CA ALA A 123 -7.80 -13.36 -2.45
C ALA A 123 -9.20 -13.83 -2.01
N LYS A 124 -9.37 -15.13 -1.79
CA LYS A 124 -10.64 -15.77 -1.46
C LYS A 124 -10.76 -16.09 0.02
N SER A 125 -9.72 -16.69 0.59
CA SER A 125 -9.73 -17.14 1.98
C SER A 125 -8.35 -17.19 2.59
N LEU A 126 -8.29 -17.19 3.92
CA LEU A 126 -7.08 -17.49 4.67
C LEU A 126 -6.92 -19.01 4.78
N ILE A 127 -5.70 -19.49 4.62
CA ILE A 127 -5.33 -20.87 4.96
C ILE A 127 -5.00 -20.89 6.44
N ILE A 128 -5.80 -21.61 7.23
CA ILE A 128 -5.64 -21.72 8.69
C ILE A 128 -5.30 -23.16 9.04
N GLY A 129 -4.30 -23.35 9.89
CA GLY A 129 -3.91 -24.64 10.42
C GLY A 129 -3.49 -24.48 11.89
N GLU A 130 -3.97 -25.38 12.76
CA GLU A 130 -3.61 -25.39 14.19
C GLU A 130 -3.78 -24.03 14.89
N LYS A 131 -4.88 -23.32 14.60
CA LYS A 131 -5.22 -21.98 15.12
C LYS A 131 -4.26 -20.86 14.66
N THR A 132 -3.43 -21.07 13.64
CA THR A 132 -2.54 -20.08 13.08
C THR A 132 -2.80 -19.87 11.59
N VAL A 133 -2.61 -18.65 11.11
CA VAL A 133 -2.64 -18.37 9.67
C VAL A 133 -1.40 -18.98 9.02
N LYS A 134 -1.58 -19.71 7.93
CA LYS A 134 -0.53 -20.35 7.14
C LYS A 134 -0.36 -19.73 5.76
N GLY A 135 -1.32 -18.90 5.32
CA GLY A 135 -1.27 -18.28 3.99
C GLY A 135 -2.64 -17.83 3.48
N VAL A 136 -2.72 -17.69 2.16
CA VAL A 136 -3.89 -17.20 1.43
C VAL A 136 -4.19 -18.12 0.26
N GLU A 137 -5.48 -18.43 0.05
CA GLU A 137 -5.99 -19.06 -1.17
C GLU A 137 -6.68 -18.02 -2.05
N THR A 138 -6.38 -18.02 -3.34
CA THR A 138 -6.96 -17.12 -4.33
C THR A 138 -8.23 -17.69 -4.95
N ALA A 139 -8.94 -16.87 -5.72
CA ALA A 139 -10.21 -17.25 -6.35
C ALA A 139 -10.07 -18.45 -7.32
N PHE A 140 -8.93 -18.56 -8.01
CA PHE A 140 -8.65 -19.68 -8.91
C PHE A 140 -7.98 -20.89 -8.23
N GLY A 141 -7.90 -20.86 -6.89
CA GLY A 141 -7.38 -21.99 -6.10
C GLY A 141 -5.86 -22.00 -5.93
N THR A 142 -5.15 -20.97 -6.35
CA THR A 142 -3.72 -20.84 -6.08
C THR A 142 -3.49 -20.61 -4.58
N ARG A 143 -2.58 -21.38 -3.98
CA ARG A 143 -2.25 -21.30 -2.55
C ARG A 143 -0.86 -20.74 -2.34
N PHE A 144 -0.79 -19.67 -1.59
CA PHE A 144 0.44 -19.01 -1.15
C PHE A 144 0.59 -19.19 0.34
N TYR A 145 1.77 -19.60 0.79
CA TYR A 145 2.07 -19.84 2.21
C TYR A 145 2.94 -18.72 2.75
N SER A 146 2.71 -18.35 4.03
CA SER A 146 3.51 -17.34 4.70
C SER A 146 3.46 -17.47 6.22
N ARG A 147 4.41 -16.81 6.88
CA ARG A 147 4.45 -16.71 8.35
C ARG A 147 3.45 -15.70 8.90
N ALA A 148 3.11 -14.67 8.11
CA ALA A 148 2.14 -13.65 8.48
C ALA A 148 1.36 -13.16 7.25
N VAL A 149 0.10 -12.77 7.48
CA VAL A 149 -0.77 -12.17 6.46
C VAL A 149 -1.25 -10.82 6.97
N ILE A 150 -1.11 -9.79 6.14
CA ILE A 150 -1.60 -8.43 6.40
C ILE A 150 -2.81 -8.18 5.50
N LEU A 151 -3.97 -7.93 6.11
CA LEU A 151 -5.21 -7.64 5.40
C LEU A 151 -5.40 -6.13 5.25
N THR A 152 -5.42 -5.64 4.01
CA THR A 152 -5.65 -4.22 3.66
C THR A 152 -6.69 -4.07 2.55
N ASN A 153 -7.65 -4.97 2.53
CA ASN A 153 -8.65 -5.13 1.48
C ASN A 153 -9.77 -4.06 1.49
N GLY A 154 -9.71 -3.09 2.40
CA GLY A 154 -10.65 -1.96 2.47
C GLY A 154 -12.10 -2.42 2.63
N THR A 155 -12.98 -2.02 1.71
CA THR A 155 -14.42 -2.33 1.74
C THR A 155 -14.80 -3.58 0.93
N PHE A 156 -13.83 -4.34 0.42
CA PHE A 156 -14.05 -5.52 -0.42
C PHE A 156 -14.03 -6.85 0.37
N LEU A 157 -14.21 -6.81 1.68
CA LEU A 157 -14.47 -8.00 2.51
C LEU A 157 -15.97 -8.32 2.49
N ASN A 158 -16.29 -9.54 2.09
CA ASN A 158 -17.60 -10.16 2.32
C ASN A 158 -17.53 -11.12 3.50
#